data_c81dc0fd30dbe402773dd42bb56a8b1b
#
_entry.id   c81dc0fd30dbe402773dd42bb56a8b1b
#
_cell.length_a   1.000
_cell.length_b   1.000
_cell.length_c   1.000
_cell.angle_alpha   90.00
_cell.angle_beta   90.00
_cell.angle_gamma   90.00
#
_symmetry.space_group_name_H-M   'P 1'
#
loop_
_entity.id
_entity.type
_entity.pdbx_description
1 polymer ?
#
loop_
_entity_poly.entity_id
_entity_poly.type
_entity_poly.pdbx_seq_one_letter_code
_entity_poly.pdbx_strand_id
1 'polypeptide(L)'
;MKGKILGSRYQVLEYIAEGGFGRTYLAADTQLPDRDLCVVKQLAPGFNAPKLLAVARRLFKTEAATLHRLGHHPQIPELLAYFEEAEKFYLVQQYIEGKTLDTELNSAQIWSIPKVGKFLRDCLKLLQYIHEQGVIHRDIKPANLIRRHSDRQIVLVDFGTVKKILQEQTSLPQLTVAVGTQGYMPIEQAQGKPRSTSDIYALGIIGIQALTGVKPLDLEDNFASVIVF
;
A
#
# COMPACT_ATOMS: atom_id res chain seq x y z
N MET A 1 1.79 15.39 16.74
CA MET A 1 0.78 16.07 15.87
C MET A 1 -0.67 15.90 16.34
N LYS A 2 -0.93 15.10 17.37
CA LYS A 2 -2.28 14.89 17.93
C LYS A 2 -2.98 16.21 18.27
N GLY A 3 -4.21 16.37 17.84
CA GLY A 3 -5.02 17.58 18.00
C GLY A 3 -4.78 18.70 16.97
N LYS A 4 -3.70 18.60 16.14
CA LYS A 4 -3.44 19.60 15.09
C LYS A 4 -4.49 19.47 13.99
N ILE A 5 -4.97 20.62 13.47
CA ILE A 5 -5.84 20.68 12.29
C ILE A 5 -4.97 20.93 11.06
N LEU A 6 -5.12 20.10 10.05
CA LEU A 6 -4.41 20.17 8.78
C LEU A 6 -5.37 20.64 7.69
N GLY A 7 -4.89 21.54 6.80
CA GLY A 7 -5.71 22.11 5.73
C GLY A 7 -6.99 22.77 6.24
N SER A 8 -7.00 23.32 7.48
CA SER A 8 -8.16 23.92 8.15
C SER A 8 -9.39 23.00 8.23
N ARG A 9 -9.21 21.67 8.08
CA ARG A 9 -10.32 20.71 7.99
C ARG A 9 -10.06 19.41 8.75
N TYR A 10 -8.87 18.82 8.66
CA TYR A 10 -8.61 17.47 9.16
C TYR A 10 -7.93 17.50 10.51
N GLN A 11 -8.64 17.15 11.59
CA GLN A 11 -8.09 17.09 12.94
C GLN A 11 -7.37 15.76 13.17
N VAL A 12 -6.08 15.79 13.39
CA VAL A 12 -5.26 14.60 13.69
C VAL A 12 -5.66 14.02 15.04
N LEU A 13 -6.10 12.78 15.06
CA LEU A 13 -6.50 12.03 16.26
C LEU A 13 -5.36 11.16 16.78
N GLU A 14 -4.75 10.37 15.89
CA GLU A 14 -3.77 9.36 16.25
C GLU A 14 -2.70 9.18 15.18
N TYR A 15 -1.52 8.79 15.60
CA TYR A 15 -0.45 8.33 14.71
C TYR A 15 -0.65 6.84 14.42
N ILE A 16 -0.64 6.46 13.13
CA ILE A 16 -0.82 5.07 12.70
C ILE A 16 0.52 4.40 12.40
N ALA A 17 1.32 5.01 11.53
CA ALA A 17 2.57 4.39 11.05
C ALA A 17 3.54 5.42 10.45
N GLU A 18 4.83 5.05 10.42
CA GLU A 18 5.87 5.73 9.65
C GLU A 18 6.42 4.77 8.59
N GLY A 19 6.45 5.25 7.37
CA GLY A 19 7.05 4.54 6.24
C GLY A 19 8.25 5.30 5.69
N GLY A 20 8.98 4.71 4.75
CA GLY A 20 10.19 5.33 4.16
C GLY A 20 10.00 6.71 3.54
N PHE A 21 8.76 7.18 3.37
CA PHE A 21 8.44 8.45 2.70
C PHE A 21 7.51 9.36 3.49
N GLY A 22 7.12 8.97 4.71
CA GLY A 22 6.25 9.83 5.48
C GLY A 22 5.53 9.15 6.61
N ARG A 23 4.60 9.91 7.17
CA ARG A 23 3.84 9.52 8.36
C ARG A 23 2.36 9.43 8.01
N THR A 24 1.71 8.42 8.57
CA THR A 24 0.28 8.17 8.39
C THR A 24 -0.44 8.43 9.72
N TYR A 25 -1.54 9.15 9.65
CA TYR A 25 -2.35 9.53 10.81
C TYR A 25 -3.81 9.17 10.58
N LEU A 26 -4.49 8.79 11.65
CA LEU A 26 -5.95 8.82 11.72
C LEU A 26 -6.38 10.28 12.02
N ALA A 27 -7.35 10.77 11.29
CA ALA A 27 -7.89 12.09 11.47
C ALA A 27 -9.43 12.08 11.37
N ALA A 28 -10.05 13.15 11.84
CA ALA A 28 -11.48 13.41 11.67
C ALA A 28 -11.69 14.61 10.76
N ASP A 29 -12.63 14.50 9.83
CA ASP A 29 -13.08 15.62 9.00
C ASP A 29 -14.00 16.54 9.80
N THR A 30 -13.50 17.70 10.16
CA THR A 30 -14.25 18.65 11.02
C THR A 30 -15.32 19.44 10.27
N GLN A 31 -15.36 19.35 8.93
CA GLN A 31 -16.36 20.03 8.12
C GLN A 31 -17.57 19.14 7.79
N LEU A 32 -17.51 17.84 8.14
CA LEU A 32 -18.64 16.94 8.04
C LEU A 32 -19.37 16.83 9.38
N PRO A 33 -20.73 16.73 9.39
CA PRO A 33 -21.53 16.68 10.61
C PRO A 33 -21.10 15.56 11.56
N ASP A 34 -20.87 14.37 11.02
CA ASP A 34 -20.52 13.16 11.79
C ASP A 34 -19.02 13.04 12.07
N ARG A 35 -18.23 14.04 11.61
CA ARG A 35 -16.76 14.05 11.76
C ARG A 35 -16.13 12.75 11.28
N ASP A 36 -16.48 12.34 10.06
CA ASP A 36 -16.03 11.09 9.45
C ASP A 36 -14.53 10.90 9.59
N LEU A 37 -14.14 9.65 9.90
CA LEU A 37 -12.74 9.29 10.02
C LEU A 37 -12.09 9.23 8.64
N CYS A 38 -10.87 9.73 8.56
CA CYS A 38 -10.04 9.68 7.37
C CYS A 38 -8.59 9.34 7.72
N VAL A 39 -7.84 8.91 6.72
CA VAL A 39 -6.40 8.67 6.82
C VAL A 39 -5.66 9.83 6.17
N VAL A 40 -4.78 10.47 6.92
CA VAL A 40 -3.90 11.52 6.40
C VAL A 40 -2.49 10.96 6.26
N LYS A 41 -2.01 10.87 5.04
CA LYS A 41 -0.61 10.58 4.73
C LYS A 41 0.13 11.91 4.58
N GLN A 42 1.13 12.13 5.43
CA GLN A 42 2.05 13.26 5.34
C GLN A 42 3.32 12.79 4.65
N LEU A 43 3.61 13.32 3.48
CA LEU A 43 4.91 13.15 2.87
C LEU A 43 5.89 14.11 3.53
N ALA A 44 6.87 13.57 4.21
CA ALA A 44 7.98 14.33 4.78
C ALA A 44 9.26 13.83 4.09
N PRO A 45 9.75 14.50 3.05
CA PRO A 45 11.07 14.18 2.53
C PRO A 45 12.08 14.48 3.65
N GLY A 46 12.76 13.45 4.12
CA GLY A 46 13.78 13.57 5.17
C GLY A 46 15.05 14.32 4.73
N PHE A 47 14.98 15.05 3.61
CA PHE A 47 16.13 15.69 2.99
C PHE A 47 15.82 17.13 2.58
N ASN A 48 16.64 18.04 3.04
CA ASN A 48 16.61 19.48 2.68
C ASN A 48 17.09 19.78 1.24
N ALA A 49 17.03 18.84 0.31
CA ALA A 49 17.50 19.02 -1.05
C ALA A 49 16.35 19.45 -1.98
N PRO A 50 16.41 20.64 -2.62
CA PRO A 50 15.35 21.15 -3.50
C PRO A 50 14.94 20.18 -4.63
N LYS A 51 15.89 19.45 -5.18
CA LYS A 51 15.63 18.42 -6.22
C LYS A 51 14.76 17.27 -5.70
N LEU A 52 15.00 16.81 -4.48
CA LEU A 52 14.22 15.73 -3.84
C LEU A 52 12.80 16.21 -3.52
N LEU A 53 12.63 17.46 -3.11
CA LEU A 53 11.32 18.06 -2.86
C LEU A 53 10.47 18.11 -4.13
N ALA A 54 11.08 18.53 -5.28
CA ALA A 54 10.37 18.57 -6.55
C ALA A 54 9.94 17.17 -7.04
N VAL A 55 10.80 16.17 -6.84
CA VAL A 55 10.48 14.77 -7.13
C VAL A 55 9.34 14.28 -6.22
N ALA A 56 9.45 14.47 -4.92
CA ALA A 56 8.45 14.08 -3.95
C ALA A 56 7.08 14.72 -4.29
N ARG A 57 7.06 16.02 -4.64
CA ARG A 57 5.86 16.74 -5.07
C ARG A 57 5.21 16.09 -6.30
N ARG A 58 6.01 15.76 -7.32
CA ARG A 58 5.51 15.11 -8.54
C ARG A 58 4.88 13.74 -8.24
N LEU A 59 5.53 12.97 -7.40
CA LEU A 59 5.09 11.62 -7.05
C LEU A 59 3.80 11.62 -6.24
N PHE A 60 3.73 12.50 -5.28
CA PHE A 60 2.55 12.68 -4.46
C PHE A 60 1.34 13.12 -5.30
N LYS A 61 1.58 14.01 -6.28
CA LYS A 61 0.56 14.38 -7.29
C LYS A 61 0.13 13.18 -8.13
N THR A 62 1.07 12.30 -8.51
CA THR A 62 0.76 11.11 -9.29
C THR A 62 -0.06 10.09 -8.47
N GLU A 63 0.25 9.88 -7.19
CA GLU A 63 -0.54 9.03 -6.30
C GLU A 63 -1.95 9.59 -6.13
N ALA A 64 -2.08 10.89 -5.87
CA ALA A 64 -3.39 11.54 -5.77
C ALA A 64 -4.21 11.40 -7.05
N ALA A 65 -3.61 11.63 -8.22
CA ALA A 65 -4.28 11.49 -9.52
C ALA A 65 -4.70 10.02 -9.78
N THR A 66 -3.89 9.06 -9.35
CA THR A 66 -4.20 7.63 -9.47
C THR A 66 -5.38 7.27 -8.58
N LEU A 67 -5.35 7.64 -7.31
CA LEU A 67 -6.46 7.40 -6.39
C LEU A 67 -7.74 8.09 -6.85
N HIS A 68 -7.66 9.33 -7.32
CA HIS A 68 -8.83 10.04 -7.85
C HIS A 68 -9.47 9.29 -9.02
N ARG A 69 -8.67 8.75 -9.94
CA ARG A 69 -9.15 7.96 -11.07
C ARG A 69 -9.76 6.62 -10.66
N LEU A 70 -9.20 5.96 -9.64
CA LEU A 70 -9.61 4.64 -9.15
C LEU A 70 -10.64 4.71 -8.02
N GLY A 71 -10.83 5.86 -7.37
CA GLY A 71 -11.47 6.03 -6.09
C GLY A 71 -12.99 5.78 -6.02
N HIS A 72 -13.64 5.52 -7.15
CA HIS A 72 -15.07 5.12 -7.17
C HIS A 72 -15.26 3.59 -7.09
N HIS A 73 -14.19 2.82 -6.92
CA HIS A 73 -14.29 1.38 -6.76
C HIS A 73 -14.44 1.00 -5.28
N PRO A 74 -15.41 0.14 -4.89
CA PRO A 74 -15.71 -0.16 -3.48
C PRO A 74 -14.55 -0.81 -2.70
N GLN A 75 -13.55 -1.34 -3.40
CA GLN A 75 -12.38 -1.99 -2.82
C GLN A 75 -11.11 -1.12 -2.90
N ILE A 76 -11.24 0.19 -3.15
CA ILE A 76 -10.15 1.17 -3.20
C ILE A 76 -10.59 2.38 -2.37
N PRO A 77 -9.75 2.91 -1.46
CA PRO A 77 -10.10 4.10 -0.69
C PRO A 77 -10.31 5.31 -1.60
N GLU A 78 -11.35 6.07 -1.34
CA GLU A 78 -11.60 7.33 -2.02
C GLU A 78 -10.56 8.38 -1.62
N LEU A 79 -10.08 9.17 -2.58
CA LEU A 79 -9.27 10.35 -2.32
C LEU A 79 -10.20 11.48 -1.86
N LEU A 80 -10.02 11.96 -0.64
CA LEU A 80 -10.83 13.02 -0.05
C LEU A 80 -10.22 14.41 -0.25
N ALA A 81 -8.88 14.50 -0.17
CA ALA A 81 -8.16 15.74 -0.40
C ALA A 81 -6.69 15.52 -0.73
N TYR A 82 -6.11 16.52 -1.37
CA TYR A 82 -4.69 16.62 -1.62
C TYR A 82 -4.30 18.08 -1.51
N PHE A 83 -3.33 18.41 -0.65
CA PHE A 83 -2.89 19.78 -0.44
C PHE A 83 -1.46 19.88 0.08
N GLU A 84 -0.92 21.10 0.02
CA GLU A 84 0.37 21.45 0.60
C GLU A 84 0.16 22.48 1.72
N GLU A 85 0.79 22.28 2.87
CA GLU A 85 0.80 23.21 4.00
C GLU A 85 2.18 23.20 4.66
N ALA A 86 2.79 24.38 4.84
CA ALA A 86 4.11 24.54 5.45
C ALA A 86 5.17 23.61 4.82
N GLU A 87 5.27 23.61 3.49
CA GLU A 87 6.20 22.80 2.68
C GLU A 87 6.07 21.28 2.85
N LYS A 88 4.97 20.83 3.45
CA LYS A 88 4.62 19.42 3.59
C LYS A 88 3.43 19.09 2.74
N PHE A 89 3.47 17.89 2.15
CA PHE A 89 2.39 17.42 1.30
C PHE A 89 1.50 16.49 2.09
N TYR A 90 0.21 16.63 1.91
CA TYR A 90 -0.81 15.84 2.57
C TYR A 90 -1.75 15.23 1.54
N LEU A 91 -1.96 13.93 1.67
CA LEU A 91 -2.97 13.17 0.96
C LEU A 91 -3.95 12.64 1.99
N VAL A 92 -5.23 12.94 1.79
CA VAL A 92 -6.30 12.48 2.67
C VAL A 92 -7.15 11.50 1.90
N GLN A 93 -7.35 10.33 2.47
CA GLN A 93 -8.15 9.27 1.89
C GLN A 93 -9.14 8.71 2.89
N GLN A 94 -10.16 8.04 2.39
CA GLN A 94 -11.14 7.31 3.18
C GLN A 94 -10.45 6.38 4.20
N TYR A 95 -10.91 6.42 5.45
CA TYR A 95 -10.54 5.43 6.44
C TYR A 95 -11.30 4.13 6.21
N ILE A 96 -10.59 3.02 6.13
CA ILE A 96 -11.19 1.69 5.99
C ILE A 96 -11.15 1.01 7.35
N GLU A 97 -12.31 0.93 7.98
CA GLU A 97 -12.46 0.21 9.23
C GLU A 97 -12.32 -1.30 8.99
N GLY A 98 -11.26 -1.89 9.48
CA GLY A 98 -10.94 -3.29 9.21
C GLY A 98 -9.63 -3.75 9.83
N LYS A 99 -9.27 -4.99 9.52
CA LYS A 99 -7.98 -5.58 9.89
C LYS A 99 -7.14 -5.82 8.65
N THR A 100 -5.84 -5.53 8.73
CA THR A 100 -4.92 -5.89 7.66
C THR A 100 -4.82 -7.41 7.54
N LEU A 101 -4.58 -7.88 6.33
CA LEU A 101 -4.38 -9.32 6.09
C LEU A 101 -3.15 -9.83 6.83
N ASP A 102 -2.15 -8.98 7.05
CA ASP A 102 -0.98 -9.28 7.86
C ASP A 102 -1.37 -9.73 9.28
N THR A 103 -2.30 -9.01 9.91
CA THR A 103 -2.85 -9.38 11.22
C THR A 103 -3.58 -10.73 11.17
N GLU A 104 -4.32 -11.01 10.10
CA GLU A 104 -5.05 -12.29 9.93
C GLU A 104 -4.08 -13.46 9.70
N LEU A 105 -3.03 -13.28 8.90
CA LEU A 105 -2.07 -14.33 8.57
C LEU A 105 -1.08 -14.61 9.72
N ASN A 106 -0.77 -13.61 10.54
CA ASN A 106 0.09 -13.78 11.71
C ASN A 106 -0.62 -14.49 12.87
N SER A 107 -1.92 -14.75 12.80
CA SER A 107 -2.69 -15.45 13.86
C SER A 107 -2.45 -16.97 13.94
N ALA A 108 -1.42 -17.50 13.29
CA ALA A 108 -1.06 -18.92 13.20
C ALA A 108 -2.19 -19.84 12.64
N GLN A 109 -3.20 -19.24 12.02
CA GLN A 109 -4.33 -19.98 11.49
C GLN A 109 -4.18 -20.18 9.97
N ILE A 110 -3.88 -21.40 9.55
CA ILE A 110 -3.84 -21.81 8.15
C ILE A 110 -5.24 -21.68 7.55
N TRP A 111 -5.34 -21.09 6.37
CA TRP A 111 -6.61 -20.91 5.69
C TRP A 111 -6.99 -22.18 4.92
N SER A 112 -8.28 -22.50 4.90
CA SER A 112 -8.80 -23.59 4.06
C SER A 112 -8.70 -23.22 2.57
N ILE A 113 -8.59 -24.25 1.71
CA ILE A 113 -8.54 -24.09 0.24
C ILE A 113 -9.72 -23.24 -0.28
N PRO A 114 -10.99 -23.46 0.15
CA PRO A 114 -12.10 -22.64 -0.29
C PRO A 114 -11.96 -21.16 0.11
N LYS A 115 -11.41 -20.87 1.33
CA LYS A 115 -11.18 -19.51 1.81
C LYS A 115 -10.13 -18.80 0.95
N VAL A 116 -9.02 -19.48 0.63
CA VAL A 116 -7.97 -18.94 -0.25
C VAL A 116 -8.50 -18.75 -1.67
N GLY A 117 -9.22 -19.72 -2.21
CA GLY A 117 -9.83 -19.61 -3.56
C GLY A 117 -10.79 -18.43 -3.68
N LYS A 118 -11.61 -18.17 -2.63
CA LYS A 118 -12.47 -16.98 -2.60
C LYS A 118 -11.64 -15.69 -2.55
N PHE A 119 -10.65 -15.62 -1.67
CA PHE A 119 -9.75 -14.47 -1.53
C PHE A 119 -9.04 -14.13 -2.85
N LEU A 120 -8.42 -15.11 -3.49
CA LEU A 120 -7.72 -14.91 -4.77
C LEU A 120 -8.67 -14.41 -5.86
N ARG A 121 -9.87 -15.00 -5.96
CA ARG A 121 -10.88 -14.58 -6.95
C ARG A 121 -11.32 -13.13 -6.75
N ASP A 122 -11.56 -12.73 -5.51
CA ASP A 122 -12.01 -11.38 -5.17
C ASP A 122 -10.89 -10.36 -5.47
N CYS A 123 -9.64 -10.67 -5.09
CA CYS A 123 -8.48 -9.81 -5.39
C CYS A 123 -8.13 -9.76 -6.88
N LEU A 124 -8.25 -10.86 -7.63
CA LEU A 124 -8.00 -10.87 -9.08
C LEU A 124 -8.97 -9.97 -9.84
N LYS A 125 -10.24 -9.91 -9.44
CA LYS A 125 -11.22 -8.97 -10.03
C LYS A 125 -10.83 -7.51 -9.76
N LEU A 126 -10.36 -7.21 -8.54
CA LEU A 126 -9.87 -5.89 -8.20
C LEU A 126 -8.62 -5.52 -9.01
N LEU A 127 -7.64 -6.44 -9.12
CA LEU A 127 -6.44 -6.22 -9.92
C LEU A 127 -6.77 -6.06 -11.41
N GLN A 128 -7.72 -6.83 -11.94
CA GLN A 128 -8.19 -6.66 -13.32
C GLN A 128 -8.68 -5.22 -13.53
N TYR A 129 -9.57 -4.71 -12.67
CA TYR A 129 -10.05 -3.33 -12.75
C TYR A 129 -8.90 -2.32 -12.75
N ILE A 130 -7.93 -2.46 -11.84
CA ILE A 130 -6.79 -1.54 -11.71
C ILE A 130 -5.91 -1.58 -12.98
N HIS A 131 -5.64 -2.78 -13.49
CA HIS A 131 -4.82 -2.99 -14.68
C HIS A 131 -5.49 -2.45 -15.96
N GLU A 132 -6.82 -2.59 -16.09
CA GLU A 132 -7.60 -2.00 -17.19
C GLU A 132 -7.53 -0.45 -17.17
N GLN A 133 -7.34 0.15 -16.00
CA GLN A 133 -7.06 1.58 -15.85
C GLN A 133 -5.57 1.94 -16.09
N GLY A 134 -4.74 0.99 -16.55
CA GLY A 134 -3.31 1.20 -16.79
C GLY A 134 -2.48 1.42 -15.53
N VAL A 135 -2.97 0.99 -14.37
CA VAL A 135 -2.27 1.12 -13.09
C VAL A 135 -1.71 -0.23 -12.67
N ILE A 136 -0.44 -0.28 -12.28
CA ILE A 136 0.21 -1.41 -11.63
C ILE A 136 0.52 -1.00 -10.20
N HIS A 137 0.07 -1.77 -9.21
CA HIS A 137 0.20 -1.41 -7.78
C HIS A 137 1.64 -1.51 -7.27
N ARG A 138 2.37 -2.56 -7.64
CA ARG A 138 3.79 -2.81 -7.35
C ARG A 138 4.17 -3.06 -5.90
N ASP A 139 3.22 -3.02 -4.97
CA ASP A 139 3.45 -3.33 -3.55
C ASP A 139 2.26 -4.13 -2.96
N ILE A 140 1.81 -5.16 -3.69
CA ILE A 140 0.81 -6.09 -3.19
C ILE A 140 1.44 -6.94 -2.09
N LYS A 141 0.89 -6.80 -0.88
CA LYS A 141 1.31 -7.54 0.32
C LYS A 141 0.21 -7.55 1.37
N PRO A 142 0.25 -8.44 2.37
CA PRO A 142 -0.79 -8.54 3.39
C PRO A 142 -1.07 -7.23 4.14
N ALA A 143 -0.04 -6.44 4.43
CA ALA A 143 -0.19 -5.16 5.12
C ALA A 143 -0.97 -4.09 4.31
N ASN A 144 -1.00 -4.22 2.96
CA ASN A 144 -1.71 -3.31 2.06
C ASN A 144 -3.12 -3.83 1.67
N LEU A 145 -3.57 -4.92 2.25
CA LEU A 145 -4.89 -5.51 2.04
C LEU A 145 -5.67 -5.46 3.36
N ILE A 146 -6.73 -4.68 3.41
CA ILE A 146 -7.58 -4.54 4.60
C ILE A 146 -8.87 -5.32 4.37
N ARG A 147 -9.20 -6.24 5.29
CA ARG A 147 -10.52 -6.86 5.33
C ARG A 147 -11.48 -5.94 6.07
N ARG A 148 -12.32 -5.25 5.32
CA ARG A 148 -13.29 -4.31 5.86
C ARG A 148 -14.30 -5.01 6.77
N HIS A 149 -14.64 -4.39 7.91
CA HIS A 149 -15.51 -5.01 8.90
C HIS A 149 -16.95 -5.16 8.42
N SER A 150 -17.49 -4.15 7.72
CA SER A 150 -18.91 -4.07 7.36
C SER A 150 -19.39 -5.18 6.41
N ASP A 151 -18.58 -5.56 5.42
CA ASP A 151 -18.98 -6.49 4.35
C ASP A 151 -17.96 -7.60 4.09
N ARG A 152 -16.86 -7.63 4.85
CA ARG A 152 -15.77 -8.60 4.74
C ARG A 152 -15.02 -8.56 3.39
N GLN A 153 -15.23 -7.55 2.57
CA GLN A 153 -14.47 -7.37 1.35
C GLN A 153 -13.03 -6.96 1.63
N ILE A 154 -12.13 -7.33 0.73
CA ILE A 154 -10.74 -6.86 0.74
C ILE A 154 -10.69 -5.49 0.07
N VAL A 155 -10.09 -4.53 0.75
CA VAL A 155 -9.80 -3.19 0.22
C VAL A 155 -8.30 -3.07 0.08
N LEU A 156 -7.84 -2.69 -1.12
CA LEU A 156 -6.43 -2.47 -1.43
C LEU A 156 -6.07 -1.02 -1.11
N VAL A 157 -5.06 -0.84 -0.28
CA VAL A 157 -4.58 0.47 0.16
C VAL A 157 -3.11 0.67 -0.24
N ASP A 158 -2.63 1.91 -0.20
CA ASP A 158 -1.24 2.28 -0.40
C ASP A 158 -0.71 1.98 -1.82
N PHE A 159 -1.15 2.75 -2.79
CA PHE A 159 -0.73 2.65 -4.19
C PHE A 159 0.73 3.13 -4.39
N GLY A 160 1.69 2.43 -3.85
CA GLY A 160 3.12 2.63 -3.65
C GLY A 160 3.97 3.20 -4.81
N THR A 161 3.38 3.90 -5.77
CA THR A 161 4.07 4.53 -6.92
C THR A 161 5.20 5.45 -6.46
N VAL A 162 5.09 6.02 -5.26
CA VAL A 162 6.06 6.95 -4.66
C VAL A 162 7.41 6.27 -4.41
N LYS A 163 7.43 5.03 -3.94
CA LYS A 163 8.67 4.34 -3.53
C LYS A 163 9.67 4.17 -4.67
N LYS A 164 9.20 3.85 -5.86
CA LYS A 164 10.07 3.49 -6.99
C LYS A 164 10.90 4.67 -7.51
N ILE A 165 10.31 5.85 -7.66
CA ILE A 165 10.96 6.96 -8.35
C ILE A 165 12.02 7.64 -7.47
N LEU A 166 11.83 7.68 -6.15
CA LEU A 166 12.86 8.21 -5.23
C LEU A 166 14.12 7.31 -5.21
N GLN A 167 13.95 6.01 -5.38
CA GLN A 167 15.08 5.07 -5.44
C GLN A 167 15.84 5.12 -6.77
N GLU A 168 15.15 5.36 -7.90
CA GLU A 168 15.80 5.51 -9.21
C GLU A 168 16.66 6.77 -9.32
N GLN A 169 16.40 7.82 -8.53
CA GLN A 169 17.12 9.09 -8.58
C GLN A 169 18.21 9.29 -7.54
N THR A 170 18.22 8.48 -6.48
CA THR A 170 19.37 8.40 -5.58
C THR A 170 20.39 7.43 -6.16
N SER A 171 21.16 7.91 -7.16
CA SER A 171 22.32 7.22 -7.72
C SER A 171 23.49 7.15 -6.71
N LEU A 172 23.24 6.64 -5.52
CA LEU A 172 24.24 6.18 -4.59
C LEU A 172 24.50 4.70 -4.89
N PRO A 173 25.73 4.30 -5.24
CA PRO A 173 26.03 2.95 -5.76
C PRO A 173 25.89 1.81 -4.74
N GLN A 174 25.28 2.01 -3.58
CA GLN A 174 25.34 1.02 -2.49
C GLN A 174 24.00 0.66 -1.84
N LEU A 175 22.86 1.05 -2.36
CA LEU A 175 21.57 0.56 -1.86
C LEU A 175 20.67 0.19 -3.04
N THR A 176 20.92 -0.96 -3.62
CA THR A 176 19.95 -1.72 -4.42
C THR A 176 18.85 -2.23 -3.46
N VAL A 177 18.09 -1.30 -2.86
CA VAL A 177 16.90 -1.69 -2.14
C VAL A 177 15.84 -1.96 -3.20
N ALA A 178 15.58 -3.24 -3.43
CA ALA A 178 14.54 -3.71 -4.32
C ALA A 178 13.21 -3.00 -4.01
N VAL A 179 12.57 -2.44 -5.03
CA VAL A 179 11.30 -1.71 -4.91
C VAL A 179 10.18 -2.69 -4.74
N GLY A 180 9.62 -2.78 -3.56
CA GLY A 180 8.62 -3.76 -3.17
C GLY A 180 9.00 -4.41 -1.85
N THR A 181 8.15 -5.26 -1.36
CA THR A 181 8.40 -6.01 -0.12
C THR A 181 9.07 -7.33 -0.50
N GLN A 182 10.28 -7.56 0.05
CA GLN A 182 11.03 -8.79 -0.16
C GLN A 182 10.15 -10.02 0.14
N GLY A 183 10.27 -11.06 -0.68
CA GLY A 183 9.44 -12.26 -0.62
C GLY A 183 8.14 -12.18 -1.43
N TYR A 184 7.55 -10.99 -1.65
CA TYR A 184 6.34 -10.82 -2.48
C TYR A 184 6.65 -10.29 -3.87
N MET A 185 7.82 -9.76 -4.10
CA MET A 185 8.20 -9.08 -5.32
C MET A 185 8.84 -10.05 -6.33
N PRO A 186 8.35 -10.14 -7.59
CA PRO A 186 8.95 -10.95 -8.62
C PRO A 186 10.22 -10.32 -9.19
N ILE A 187 11.02 -11.12 -9.87
CA ILE A 187 12.33 -10.73 -10.36
C ILE A 187 12.29 -9.60 -11.39
N GLU A 188 11.30 -9.57 -12.27
CA GLU A 188 11.14 -8.50 -13.26
C GLU A 188 10.89 -7.14 -12.57
N GLN A 189 10.19 -7.14 -11.45
CA GLN A 189 9.98 -5.91 -10.68
C GLN A 189 11.25 -5.49 -9.95
N ALA A 190 12.03 -6.43 -9.42
CA ALA A 190 13.35 -6.17 -8.84
C ALA A 190 14.32 -5.56 -9.86
N GLN A 191 14.19 -5.96 -11.13
CA GLN A 191 14.96 -5.41 -12.26
C GLN A 191 14.42 -4.07 -12.79
N GLY A 192 13.43 -3.46 -12.12
CA GLY A 192 12.84 -2.18 -12.53
C GLY A 192 11.86 -2.27 -13.70
N LYS A 193 11.39 -3.44 -14.08
CA LYS A 193 10.48 -3.69 -15.21
C LYS A 193 9.14 -4.29 -14.73
N PRO A 194 8.41 -3.65 -13.79
CA PRO A 194 7.15 -4.19 -13.28
C PRO A 194 6.11 -4.31 -14.39
N ARG A 195 5.28 -5.34 -14.30
CA ARG A 195 4.17 -5.64 -15.20
C ARG A 195 2.90 -5.88 -14.39
N SER A 196 1.74 -5.92 -15.02
CA SER A 196 0.50 -6.35 -14.37
C SER A 196 0.62 -7.75 -13.75
N THR A 197 1.39 -8.64 -14.38
CA THR A 197 1.71 -9.97 -13.86
C THR A 197 2.51 -9.94 -12.56
N SER A 198 3.23 -8.85 -12.27
CA SER A 198 3.97 -8.71 -11.01
C SER A 198 3.04 -8.60 -9.80
N ASP A 199 1.90 -7.90 -9.93
CA ASP A 199 0.88 -7.86 -8.89
C ASP A 199 0.20 -9.23 -8.70
N ILE A 200 -0.01 -9.97 -9.79
CA ILE A 200 -0.60 -11.32 -9.75
C ILE A 200 0.36 -12.31 -9.07
N TYR A 201 1.67 -12.22 -9.34
CA TYR A 201 2.69 -13.01 -8.66
C TYR A 201 2.63 -12.77 -7.14
N ALA A 202 2.66 -11.49 -6.72
CA ALA A 202 2.60 -11.12 -5.31
C ALA A 202 1.33 -11.65 -4.62
N LEU A 203 0.18 -11.59 -5.31
CA LEU A 203 -1.07 -12.17 -4.82
C LEU A 203 -0.98 -13.70 -4.68
N GLY A 204 -0.33 -14.39 -5.62
CA GLY A 204 -0.07 -15.83 -5.54
C GLY A 204 0.76 -16.20 -4.31
N ILE A 205 1.83 -15.44 -4.03
CA ILE A 205 2.66 -15.63 -2.83
C ILE A 205 1.85 -15.46 -1.54
N ILE A 206 0.94 -14.47 -1.46
CA ILE A 206 0.02 -14.34 -0.32
C ILE A 206 -0.88 -15.57 -0.20
N GLY A 207 -1.36 -16.12 -1.31
CA GLY A 207 -2.15 -17.36 -1.32
C GLY A 207 -1.37 -18.56 -0.76
N ILE A 208 -0.11 -18.73 -1.14
CA ILE A 208 0.78 -19.77 -0.60
C ILE A 208 0.99 -19.56 0.90
N GLN A 209 1.32 -18.35 1.33
CA GLN A 209 1.46 -18.03 2.75
C GLN A 209 0.19 -18.38 3.54
N ALA A 210 -0.98 -18.07 2.99
CA ALA A 210 -2.27 -18.35 3.65
C ALA A 210 -2.55 -19.84 3.77
N LEU A 211 -2.12 -20.67 2.79
CA LEU A 211 -2.28 -22.13 2.79
C LEU A 211 -1.26 -22.87 3.65
N THR A 212 -0.07 -22.31 3.81
CA THR A 212 1.04 -22.99 4.49
C THR A 212 1.30 -22.43 5.89
N GLY A 213 0.90 -21.19 6.17
CA GLY A 213 1.30 -20.44 7.36
C GLY A 213 2.77 -20.01 7.36
N VAL A 214 3.53 -20.31 6.30
CA VAL A 214 4.97 -20.02 6.19
C VAL A 214 5.15 -18.65 5.53
N LYS A 215 5.99 -17.81 6.11
CA LYS A 215 6.31 -16.50 5.50
C LYS A 215 7.11 -16.69 4.20
N PRO A 216 6.95 -15.79 3.22
CA PRO A 216 7.61 -15.97 1.91
C PRO A 216 9.13 -16.09 1.98
N LEU A 217 9.80 -15.37 2.88
CA LEU A 217 11.25 -15.46 3.06
C LEU A 217 11.68 -16.83 3.60
N ASP A 218 10.85 -17.45 4.44
CA ASP A 218 11.15 -18.77 5.02
C ASP A 218 10.83 -19.91 4.01
N LEU A 219 10.07 -19.60 2.92
CA LEU A 219 9.80 -20.57 1.85
C LEU A 219 11.03 -20.84 0.99
N GLU A 220 11.87 -19.86 0.73
CA GLU A 220 13.10 -20.02 -0.07
C GLU A 220 14.06 -21.02 0.58
N ASP A 221 14.22 -20.97 1.89
CA ASP A 221 15.08 -21.89 2.64
C ASP A 221 14.55 -23.33 2.64
N ASN A 222 13.23 -23.51 2.62
CA ASN A 222 12.60 -24.83 2.61
C ASN A 222 12.61 -25.48 1.22
N PHE A 223 12.53 -24.70 0.14
CA PHE A 223 12.60 -25.24 -1.22
C PHE A 223 14.02 -25.65 -1.63
N ALA A 224 15.05 -25.02 -1.09
CA ALA A 224 16.43 -25.43 -1.30
C ALA A 224 16.72 -26.83 -0.71
N SER A 225 15.96 -27.28 0.27
CA SER A 225 16.07 -28.61 0.88
C SER A 225 15.17 -29.69 0.24
N VAL A 226 14.25 -29.32 -0.66
CA VAL A 226 13.29 -30.26 -1.29
C VAL A 226 13.68 -30.64 -2.72
N ILE A 227 14.62 -29.95 -3.36
CA ILE A 227 15.16 -30.33 -4.67
C ILE A 227 16.47 -31.13 -4.45
N VAL A 228 16.35 -32.30 -3.87
CA VAL A 228 17.35 -33.35 -4.02
C VAL A 228 16.65 -34.51 -4.72
N PHE A 229 16.91 -34.64 -6.01
CA PHE A 229 16.57 -35.83 -6.80
C PHE A 229 17.46 -36.98 -6.41
#